data_7f98b72012b4d1fa93b0dd642e4cc8a3
#
_entry.id   7f98b72012b4d1fa93b0dd642e4cc8a3
#
_cell.length_a   1.000
_cell.length_b   1.000
_cell.length_c   1.000
_cell.angle_alpha   90.00
_cell.angle_beta   90.00
_cell.angle_gamma   90.00
#
_symmetry.space_group_name_H-M   'P 1'
#
loop_
_entity.id
_entity.type
_entity.pdbx_description
1 polymer ?
#
loop_
_entity_poly.entity_id
_entity_poly.type
_entity_poly.pdbx_seq_one_letter_code
_entity_poly.pdbx_strand_id
1 'polypeptide(L)'
;MLIDVQVNYYRTNRIVSVDANTLRVEVDRLRSDPSILYYELVGTTDQGRLLIRTSVNVQEILDLYDTYMDQAEEKRKAACVGQLSFEDILGGDSSAG
;
A
#
# COMPACT_ATOMS: atom_id res chain seq x y z
N MET A 1 -5.75 -7.05 4.68
CA MET A 1 -6.57 -6.18 3.81
C MET A 1 -5.88 -6.03 2.48
N LEU A 2 -6.59 -6.24 1.40
CA LEU A 2 -6.03 -6.14 0.07
C LEU A 2 -6.24 -4.75 -0.50
N ILE A 3 -5.21 -4.21 -1.11
CA ILE A 3 -5.28 -2.95 -1.86
C ILE A 3 -4.74 -3.19 -3.25
N ASP A 4 -5.11 -2.32 -4.17
CA ASP A 4 -4.65 -2.40 -5.55
C ASP A 4 -3.42 -1.53 -5.70
N VAL A 5 -2.32 -2.12 -6.17
CA VAL A 5 -1.10 -1.38 -6.44
C VAL A 5 -0.81 -1.46 -7.94
N GLN A 6 -0.19 -0.41 -8.45
CA GLN A 6 0.17 -0.35 -9.85
C GLN A 6 1.62 -0.75 -10.02
N VAL A 7 1.85 -1.75 -10.87
CA VAL A 7 3.19 -2.25 -11.17
C VAL A 7 3.48 -1.97 -12.63
N ASN A 8 4.52 -1.21 -12.87
CA ASN A 8 4.96 -0.87 -14.22
C ASN A 8 6.13 -1.76 -14.58
N TYR A 9 5.94 -2.57 -15.62
CA TYR A 9 6.96 -3.49 -16.08
C TYR A 9 7.17 -3.25 -17.56
N TYR A 10 8.32 -2.71 -17.92
CA TYR A 10 8.63 -2.38 -19.30
C TYR A 10 7.53 -1.51 -19.89
N ARG A 11 6.74 -2.06 -20.79
CA ARG A 11 5.65 -1.34 -21.46
C ARG A 11 4.29 -1.73 -20.91
N THR A 12 4.26 -2.55 -19.88
CA THR A 12 3.02 -3.09 -19.34
C THR A 12 2.73 -2.49 -17.98
N ASN A 13 1.54 -1.94 -17.83
CA ASN A 13 1.06 -1.50 -16.53
C ASN A 13 0.07 -2.52 -16.03
N ARG A 14 0.26 -3.00 -14.82
CA ARG A 14 -0.62 -3.99 -14.22
C ARG A 14 -1.08 -3.51 -12.88
N ILE A 15 -2.32 -3.83 -12.54
CA ILE A 15 -2.86 -3.60 -11.22
C ILE A 15 -2.92 -4.94 -10.52
N VAL A 16 -2.30 -5.02 -9.35
CA VAL A 16 -2.17 -6.26 -8.61
C VAL A 16 -2.68 -6.04 -7.20
N SER A 17 -3.44 -6.97 -6.68
CA SER A 17 -3.91 -6.91 -5.30
C SER A 17 -2.81 -7.38 -4.35
N VAL A 18 -2.52 -6.57 -3.35
CA VAL A 18 -1.45 -6.82 -2.39
C VAL A 18 -2.01 -6.66 -0.99
N ASP A 19 -1.56 -7.49 -0.08
CA ASP A 19 -1.92 -7.34 1.33
C ASP A 19 -1.21 -6.11 1.90
N ALA A 20 -1.99 -5.10 2.27
CA ALA A 20 -1.45 -3.84 2.75
C ALA A 20 -0.55 -4.02 3.98
N ASN A 21 -0.82 -5.04 4.78
CA ASN A 21 -0.03 -5.30 5.98
C ASN A 21 1.38 -5.80 5.66
N THR A 22 1.61 -6.20 4.43
CA THR A 22 2.93 -6.71 4.00
C THR A 22 3.74 -5.67 3.26
N LEU A 23 3.18 -4.49 3.02
CA LEU A 23 3.93 -3.43 2.35
C LEU A 23 5.11 -3.01 3.20
N ARG A 24 6.28 -2.90 2.58
CA ARG A 24 7.50 -2.50 3.27
C ARG A 24 8.51 -1.95 2.28
N VAL A 25 9.45 -1.19 2.82
CA VAL A 25 10.55 -0.63 2.04
C VAL A 25 11.80 -1.42 2.38
N GLU A 26 12.47 -1.92 1.35
CA GLU A 26 13.73 -2.63 1.49
C GLU A 26 14.84 -1.83 0.82
N VAL A 27 16.05 -2.01 1.30
CA VAL A 27 17.21 -1.31 0.75
C VAL A 27 18.25 -2.34 0.34
N ASP A 28 18.92 -2.07 -0.79
CA ASP A 28 19.98 -2.93 -1.29
C ASP A 28 21.01 -2.06 -1.99
N ARG A 29 22.07 -2.68 -2.46
CA ARG A 29 23.18 -2.01 -3.14
C ARG A 29 23.19 -2.41 -4.60
N LEU A 30 23.51 -1.45 -5.46
CA LEU A 30 23.64 -1.76 -6.88
C LEU A 30 24.80 -2.71 -7.10
N ARG A 31 24.59 -3.70 -7.95
CA ARG A 31 25.66 -4.66 -8.28
C ARG A 31 26.82 -3.98 -8.99
N SER A 32 26.49 -3.07 -9.89
CA SER A 32 27.51 -2.39 -10.68
C SER A 32 28.33 -1.40 -9.88
N ASP A 33 27.74 -0.90 -8.76
CA ASP A 33 28.43 0.06 -7.91
C ASP A 33 27.86 -0.06 -6.49
N PRO A 34 28.51 -0.86 -5.63
CA PRO A 34 27.98 -1.10 -4.28
C PRO A 34 27.97 0.12 -3.38
N SER A 35 28.56 1.23 -3.80
CA SER A 35 28.46 2.47 -3.03
C SER A 35 27.10 3.15 -3.21
N ILE A 36 26.33 2.72 -4.19
CA ILE A 36 25.03 3.30 -4.50
C ILE A 36 23.95 2.41 -3.90
N LEU A 37 23.14 3.00 -3.03
CA LEU A 37 21.97 2.32 -2.45
C LEU A 37 20.76 2.56 -3.33
N TYR A 38 19.90 1.57 -3.41
CA TYR A 38 18.59 1.77 -4.01
C TYR A 38 17.54 1.17 -3.08
N TYR A 39 16.32 1.60 -3.27
CA TYR A 39 15.21 1.27 -2.36
C TYR A 39 14.12 0.60 -3.17
N GLU A 40 13.44 -0.34 -2.53
CA GLU A 40 12.39 -1.12 -3.16
C GLU A 40 11.14 -1.06 -2.31
N LEU A 41 10.00 -0.80 -2.95
CA LEU A 41 8.71 -0.98 -2.30
C LEU A 41 8.22 -2.37 -2.67
N VAL A 42 7.98 -3.20 -1.65
CA VAL A 42 7.58 -4.58 -1.88
C VAL A 42 6.34 -4.89 -1.06
N GLY A 43 5.62 -5.90 -1.51
CA GLY A 43 4.48 -6.43 -0.80
C GLY A 43 4.37 -7.91 -1.07
N THR A 44 3.35 -8.55 -0.48
CA THR A 44 3.15 -9.97 -0.65
C THR A 44 1.78 -10.22 -1.25
N THR A 45 1.73 -11.07 -2.25
CA THR A 45 0.51 -11.53 -2.88
C THR A 45 0.33 -13.02 -2.59
N ASP A 46 -0.77 -13.59 -3.08
CA ASP A 46 -0.97 -15.03 -2.99
C ASP A 46 0.09 -15.80 -3.77
N GLN A 47 0.82 -15.13 -4.66
CA GLN A 47 1.89 -15.76 -5.43
C GLN A 47 3.27 -15.45 -4.88
N GLY A 48 3.35 -14.76 -3.73
CA GLY A 48 4.61 -14.49 -3.08
C GLY A 48 4.99 -13.02 -3.11
N ARG A 49 6.29 -12.77 -3.01
CA ARG A 49 6.83 -11.42 -2.93
C ARG A 49 6.64 -10.70 -4.27
N LEU A 50 6.16 -9.48 -4.20
CA LEU A 50 5.97 -8.63 -5.37
C LEU A 50 6.79 -7.36 -5.22
N LEU A 51 7.62 -7.08 -6.22
CA LEU A 51 8.34 -5.81 -6.29
C LEU A 51 7.45 -4.80 -6.99
N ILE A 52 7.13 -3.71 -6.28
CA ILE A 52 6.19 -2.71 -6.78
C ILE A 52 6.94 -1.57 -7.46
N ARG A 53 7.99 -1.07 -6.82
CA ARG A 53 8.75 0.04 -7.37
C ARG A 53 10.19 -0.01 -6.85
N THR A 54 11.12 0.42 -7.68
CA THR A 54 12.53 0.55 -7.33
C THR A 54 12.98 1.97 -7.64
N SER A 55 13.78 2.56 -6.76
CA SER A 55 14.32 3.89 -7.00
C SER A 55 15.57 4.11 -6.15
N VAL A 56 16.50 4.89 -6.68
CA VAL A 56 17.64 5.35 -5.88
C VAL A 56 17.25 6.52 -4.99
N ASN A 57 16.10 7.12 -5.23
CA ASN A 57 15.57 8.22 -4.44
C ASN A 57 14.61 7.65 -3.40
N VAL A 58 15.05 7.62 -2.13
CA VAL A 58 14.25 7.04 -1.07
C VAL A 58 12.92 7.77 -0.90
N GLN A 59 12.90 9.07 -1.16
CA GLN A 59 11.68 9.84 -0.96
C GLN A 59 10.58 9.39 -1.92
N GLU A 60 10.95 9.04 -3.14
CA GLU A 60 9.98 8.53 -4.11
C GLU A 60 9.32 7.25 -3.59
N ILE A 61 10.11 6.37 -2.99
CA ILE A 61 9.60 5.11 -2.46
C ILE A 61 8.73 5.36 -1.22
N LEU A 62 9.17 6.26 -0.34
CA LEU A 62 8.40 6.57 0.86
C LEU A 62 7.08 7.25 0.53
N ASP A 63 7.09 8.14 -0.45
CA ASP A 63 5.86 8.80 -0.89
C ASP A 63 4.86 7.79 -1.44
N LEU A 64 5.35 6.84 -2.21
CA LEU A 64 4.50 5.81 -2.77
C LEU A 64 3.97 4.88 -1.68
N TYR A 65 4.83 4.54 -0.73
CA TYR A 65 4.42 3.75 0.42
C TYR A 65 3.29 4.44 1.18
N ASP A 66 3.47 5.73 1.46
CA ASP A 66 2.45 6.51 2.17
C ASP A 66 1.15 6.57 1.39
N THR A 67 1.22 6.72 0.07
CA THR A 67 0.04 6.76 -0.78
C THR A 67 -0.75 5.46 -0.66
N TYR A 68 -0.06 4.32 -0.70
CA TYR A 68 -0.75 3.04 -0.61
C TYR A 68 -1.27 2.78 0.79
N MET A 69 -0.55 3.21 1.82
CA MET A 69 -1.04 3.06 3.19
C MET A 69 -2.25 3.94 3.45
N ASP A 70 -2.28 5.13 2.84
CA ASP A 70 -3.45 5.99 2.91
C ASP A 70 -4.65 5.34 2.23
N GLN A 71 -4.43 4.68 1.11
CA GLN A 71 -5.50 3.92 0.44
C GLN A 71 -6.04 2.84 1.34
N ALA A 72 -5.17 2.11 2.02
CA ALA A 72 -5.59 1.06 2.94
C ALA A 72 -6.39 1.65 4.09
N GLU A 73 -5.96 2.78 4.59
CA GLU A 73 -6.65 3.46 5.67
C GLU A 73 -8.05 3.92 5.24
N GLU A 74 -8.14 4.50 4.05
CA GLU A 74 -9.42 4.93 3.50
C GLU A 74 -10.36 3.75 3.31
N LYS A 75 -9.82 2.65 2.81
CA LYS A 75 -10.62 1.46 2.58
C LYS A 75 -11.13 0.89 3.89
N ARG A 76 -10.30 0.90 4.91
CA ARG A 76 -10.69 0.42 6.23
C ARG A 76 -11.75 1.32 6.84
N LYS A 77 -11.57 2.63 6.73
CA LYS A 77 -12.54 3.59 7.23
C LYS A 77 -13.88 3.43 6.53
N ALA A 78 -13.87 3.27 5.22
CA ALA A 78 -15.11 3.10 4.47
C ALA A 78 -15.84 1.85 4.93
N ALA A 79 -15.12 0.76 5.16
CA ALA A 79 -15.74 -0.47 5.64
C ALA A 79 -16.32 -0.28 7.04
N CYS A 80 -15.58 0.38 7.92
CA CYS A 80 -16.05 0.64 9.29
C CYS A 80 -17.24 1.56 9.30
N VAL A 81 -17.19 2.64 8.53
CA VAL A 81 -18.28 3.59 8.46
C VAL A 81 -19.52 2.92 7.91
N GLY A 82 -19.36 2.05 6.92
CA GLY A 82 -20.49 1.32 6.38
C GLY A 82 -21.16 0.46 7.42
N GLN A 83 -20.40 -0.14 8.31
CA GLN A 83 -20.96 -0.93 9.40
C GLN A 83 -21.52 -0.07 10.52
N LEU A 84 -20.77 0.94 10.89
CA LEU A 84 -21.15 1.78 12.03
C LEU A 84 -22.33 2.69 11.72
N SER A 85 -22.42 3.18 10.49
CA SER A 85 -23.52 4.06 10.14
C SER A 85 -24.85 3.35 10.32
N PHE A 86 -24.88 2.06 10.13
CA PHE A 86 -26.07 1.28 10.35
C PHE A 86 -26.45 1.28 11.83
N GLU A 87 -25.48 1.09 12.69
CA GLU A 87 -25.69 1.09 14.11
C GLU A 87 -25.95 2.49 14.65
N ASP A 88 -25.29 3.48 14.08
CA ASP A 88 -25.51 4.85 14.47
C ASP A 88 -26.94 5.28 14.24
N ILE A 89 -27.49 4.88 13.12
CA ILE A 89 -28.88 5.18 12.82
C ILE A 89 -29.79 4.56 13.87
N LEU A 90 -29.49 3.36 14.28
CA LEU A 90 -30.25 2.67 15.26
C LEU A 90 -29.99 3.21 16.67
N GLY A 91 -28.77 3.55 16.95
CA GLY A 91 -28.35 4.00 18.23
C GLY A 91 -28.76 5.43 18.53
N GLY A 92 -29.03 6.13 17.70
CA GLY A 92 -29.35 7.31 17.88
C GLY A 92 -29.03 8.48 17.82
N ASP A 93 -28.94 8.12 18.01
CA ASP A 93 -28.52 8.79 17.81
C ASP A 93 -28.13 9.27 18.37
N SER A 94 -28.17 8.85 18.99
CA SER A 94 -27.52 9.15 19.36
C SER A 94 -26.91 9.62 19.74
N SER A 95 -27.12 9.60 20.11
CA SER A 95 -26.39 10.08 20.21
C SER A 95 -26.10 10.67 20.32
N ALA A 96 -26.63 10.58 20.61
CA ALA A 96 -26.33 11.03 20.39
C ALA A 96 -26.19 11.37 20.22
N GLY A 97 -26.55 11.24 20.24
CA GLY A 97 -26.31 11.50 19.82
C GLY A 97 -26.31 11.61 19.79
#